data_2b9e8c25f2b221d794f9bf2cadfde292
#
_entry.id   2b9e8c25f2b221d794f9bf2cadfde292
#
_cell.length_a   1.000
_cell.length_b   1.000
_cell.length_c   1.000
_cell.angle_alpha   90.00
_cell.angle_beta   90.00
_cell.angle_gamma   90.00
#
_symmetry.space_group_name_H-M   'P 1'
#
loop_
_entity.id
_entity.type
_entity.pdbx_description
1 polymer ?
#
loop_
_entity_poly.entity_id
_entity_poly.type
_entity_poly.pdbx_seq_one_letter_code
_entity_poly.pdbx_strand_id
1 'polypeptide(L)'
;MAEKSTAHAEKRLSRRAKMSQMIKVRPSDPDDEHFEELPITVNVSKHGLYFHTNRTDYHVGMRLFITYPFAFANDPMKTEYVAEVVRTEQLASNRIGVAVRLLMTI
;
A
#
# COMPACT_ATOMS: atom_id res chain seq x y z
N MET A 1 1.99 10.28 33.34
CA MET A 1 3.26 10.65 32.79
C MET A 1 3.29 10.52 31.29
N ALA A 2 3.81 11.54 30.66
CA ALA A 2 3.84 11.60 29.21
C ALA A 2 4.63 10.46 28.58
N GLU A 3 5.68 10.05 29.24
CA GLU A 3 6.51 8.98 28.70
C GLU A 3 5.78 7.67 28.56
N LYS A 4 4.96 7.33 29.52
CA LYS A 4 4.19 6.12 29.42
C LYS A 4 3.21 6.14 28.28
N SER A 5 2.54 7.26 28.11
CA SER A 5 1.62 7.42 27.00
C SER A 5 2.34 7.32 25.69
N THR A 6 3.52 7.93 25.61
CA THR A 6 4.30 7.88 24.37
C THR A 6 4.72 6.46 24.02
N ALA A 7 5.19 5.71 24.99
CA ALA A 7 5.61 4.33 24.75
C ALA A 7 4.44 3.50 24.26
N HIS A 8 3.28 3.70 24.86
CA HIS A 8 2.10 2.98 24.45
C HIS A 8 1.70 3.34 23.02
N ALA A 9 1.77 4.62 22.69
CA ALA A 9 1.45 5.07 21.34
C ALA A 9 2.45 4.53 20.34
N GLU A 10 3.72 4.50 20.68
CA GLU A 10 4.74 3.95 19.81
C GLU A 10 4.49 2.49 19.48
N LYS A 11 4.09 1.73 20.46
CA LYS A 11 3.77 0.33 20.23
C LYS A 11 2.68 0.18 19.22
N ARG A 12 1.65 1.00 19.33
CA ARG A 12 0.54 0.98 18.39
C ARG A 12 0.98 1.39 17.00
N LEU A 13 1.79 2.43 16.92
CA LEU A 13 2.27 2.92 15.65
C LEU A 13 3.16 1.93 14.94
N SER A 14 3.98 1.18 15.69
CA SER A 14 4.85 0.21 15.05
C SER A 14 4.09 -0.91 14.38
N ARG A 15 2.85 -1.16 14.80
CA ARG A 15 2.03 -2.16 14.15
C ARG A 15 1.22 -1.61 13.01
N ARG A 16 0.91 -0.33 13.03
CA ARG A 16 0.03 0.26 12.04
C ARG A 16 0.31 1.76 11.93
N ALA A 17 1.37 2.08 11.28
CA ALA A 17 1.78 3.46 11.14
C ALA A 17 1.01 4.14 10.02
N LYS A 18 0.64 5.39 10.25
CA LYS A 18 0.11 6.25 9.20
C LYS A 18 1.31 6.91 8.55
N MET A 19 1.64 6.45 7.36
CA MET A 19 2.78 6.98 6.64
C MET A 19 2.34 7.37 5.24
N SER A 20 2.66 8.61 4.89
CA SER A 20 2.43 9.08 3.52
C SER A 20 3.67 8.80 2.72
N GLN A 21 3.68 7.68 2.03
CA GLN A 21 4.85 7.24 1.31
C GLN A 21 4.44 6.81 -0.10
N MET A 22 5.19 7.29 -1.08
CA MET A 22 4.90 6.92 -2.45
C MET A 22 5.28 5.47 -2.69
N ILE A 23 4.42 4.77 -3.41
CA ILE A 23 4.69 3.42 -3.85
C ILE A 23 4.42 3.33 -5.35
N LYS A 24 4.90 2.30 -5.98
CA LYS A 24 4.63 2.03 -7.38
C LYS A 24 3.82 0.75 -7.46
N VAL A 25 2.69 0.82 -8.15
CA VAL A 25 1.75 -0.30 -8.24
C VAL A 25 1.50 -0.62 -9.70
N ARG A 26 1.59 -1.90 -10.05
CA ARG A 26 1.20 -2.37 -11.37
C ARG A 26 0.62 -3.76 -11.26
N PRO A 27 -0.31 -4.14 -12.15
CA PRO A 27 -0.86 -5.49 -12.13
C PRO A 27 0.21 -6.51 -12.47
N SER A 28 0.12 -7.68 -11.83
CA SER A 28 1.05 -8.77 -12.11
C SER A 28 0.46 -9.78 -13.08
N ASP A 29 -0.86 -9.83 -13.21
CA ASP A 29 -1.53 -10.77 -14.08
C ASP A 29 -1.53 -10.21 -15.51
N PRO A 30 -1.00 -10.95 -16.49
CA PRO A 30 -1.01 -10.46 -17.87
C PRO A 30 -2.40 -10.28 -18.46
N ASP A 31 -3.41 -10.88 -17.86
CA ASP A 31 -4.80 -10.72 -18.33
C ASP A 31 -5.43 -9.43 -17.82
N ASP A 32 -4.83 -8.79 -16.81
CA ASP A 32 -5.33 -7.51 -16.34
C ASP A 32 -4.88 -6.39 -17.24
N GLU A 33 -5.67 -5.32 -17.28
CA GLU A 33 -5.29 -4.14 -18.03
C GLU A 33 -3.99 -3.58 -17.47
N HIS A 34 -3.07 -3.25 -18.38
CA HIS A 34 -1.77 -2.71 -17.97
C HIS A 34 -1.90 -1.27 -17.52
N PHE A 35 -1.43 -1.01 -16.32
CA PHE A 35 -1.28 0.36 -15.84
C PHE A 35 -0.16 0.40 -14.83
N GLU A 36 0.30 1.61 -14.54
CA GLU A 36 1.30 1.84 -13.51
C GLU A 36 0.87 3.07 -12.76
N GLU A 37 0.79 2.96 -11.46
CA GLU A 37 0.30 4.02 -10.60
C GLU A 37 1.32 4.32 -9.52
N LEU A 38 1.38 5.58 -9.11
CA LEU A 38 2.28 6.01 -8.03
C LEU A 38 1.47 6.62 -6.90
N PRO A 39 0.64 5.83 -6.23
CA PRO A 39 -0.18 6.39 -5.16
C PRO A 39 0.65 6.66 -3.91
N ILE A 40 0.05 7.45 -3.02
CA ILE A 40 0.62 7.73 -1.70
C ILE A 40 -0.14 6.87 -0.70
N THR A 41 0.58 6.16 0.15
CA THR A 41 -0.07 5.32 1.14
C THR A 41 -0.75 6.16 2.20
N VAL A 42 -1.86 5.65 2.71
CA VAL A 42 -2.57 6.21 3.84
C VAL A 42 -2.14 5.50 5.12
N ASN A 43 -2.03 4.18 5.05
CA ASN A 43 -1.62 3.33 6.14
C ASN A 43 -0.63 2.30 5.66
N VAL A 44 0.31 1.95 6.54
CA VAL A 44 1.28 0.90 6.29
C VAL A 44 1.32 0.03 7.52
N SER A 45 1.31 -1.27 7.31
CA SER A 45 1.51 -2.24 8.39
C SER A 45 2.56 -3.24 7.94
N LYS A 46 2.91 -4.14 8.82
CA LYS A 46 3.93 -5.14 8.52
C LYS A 46 3.53 -6.01 7.32
N HIS A 47 2.23 -6.25 7.17
CA HIS A 47 1.74 -7.19 6.17
C HIS A 47 0.90 -6.57 5.07
N GLY A 48 0.71 -5.27 5.08
CA GLY A 48 -0.16 -4.66 4.09
C GLY A 48 -0.04 -3.17 3.98
N LEU A 49 -0.68 -2.66 2.95
CA LEU A 49 -0.71 -1.24 2.62
C LEU A 49 -2.13 -0.85 2.31
N TYR A 50 -2.44 0.42 2.51
CA TYR A 50 -3.73 0.97 2.13
C TYR A 50 -3.48 2.29 1.43
N PHE A 51 -4.09 2.48 0.27
CA PHE A 51 -3.95 3.72 -0.48
C PHE A 51 -5.26 4.09 -1.16
N HIS A 52 -5.36 5.34 -1.58
CA HIS A 52 -6.51 5.86 -2.31
C HIS A 52 -6.15 6.03 -3.77
N THR A 53 -7.11 5.80 -4.65
CA THR A 53 -6.91 5.91 -6.07
C THR A 53 -8.19 6.40 -6.73
N ASN A 54 -8.08 6.92 -7.94
CA ASN A 54 -9.24 7.24 -8.77
C ASN A 54 -9.55 6.13 -9.75
N ARG A 55 -8.72 5.11 -9.85
CA ARG A 55 -8.97 4.00 -10.75
C ARG A 55 -10.05 3.10 -10.18
N THR A 56 -10.88 2.57 -11.06
CA THR A 56 -12.00 1.73 -10.66
C THR A 56 -11.79 0.27 -11.00
N ASP A 57 -10.64 -0.09 -11.54
CA ASP A 57 -10.40 -1.45 -12.02
C ASP A 57 -9.67 -2.34 -11.01
N TYR A 58 -9.42 -1.87 -9.81
CA TYR A 58 -8.95 -2.75 -8.74
C TYR A 58 -10.10 -3.62 -8.26
N HIS A 59 -9.83 -4.88 -8.02
CA HIS A 59 -10.85 -5.79 -7.51
C HIS A 59 -10.21 -6.76 -6.52
N VAL A 60 -11.01 -7.26 -5.61
CA VAL A 60 -10.56 -8.20 -4.59
C VAL A 60 -10.02 -9.46 -5.27
N GLY A 61 -8.84 -9.88 -4.82
CA GLY A 61 -8.16 -11.03 -5.42
C GLY A 61 -7.14 -10.66 -6.49
N MET A 62 -7.18 -9.40 -6.94
CA MET A 62 -6.23 -8.95 -7.97
C MET A 62 -4.81 -8.99 -7.43
N ARG A 63 -3.89 -9.51 -8.25
CA ARG A 63 -2.48 -9.58 -7.87
C ARG A 63 -1.72 -8.40 -8.46
N LEU A 64 -0.82 -7.86 -7.66
CA LEU A 64 -0.09 -6.65 -7.99
C LEU A 64 1.40 -6.85 -7.71
N PHE A 65 2.22 -6.15 -8.48
CA PHE A 65 3.60 -5.88 -8.09
C PHE A 65 3.64 -4.51 -7.44
N ILE A 66 4.19 -4.43 -6.25
CA ILE A 66 4.29 -3.17 -5.51
C ILE A 66 5.75 -2.92 -5.17
N THR A 67 6.26 -1.76 -5.57
CA THR A 67 7.58 -1.31 -5.16
C THR A 67 7.41 -0.35 -4.01
N TYR A 68 8.02 -0.66 -2.88
CA TYR A 68 7.84 0.09 -1.64
C TYR A 68 9.12 0.04 -0.81
N PRO A 69 9.61 1.15 -0.35
CA PRO A 69 9.22 2.51 -0.73
C PRO A 69 9.66 2.86 -2.15
N PHE A 70 9.07 3.87 -2.73
CA PHE A 70 9.42 4.30 -4.07
C PHE A 70 9.67 5.81 -4.08
N ALA A 71 10.79 6.22 -3.51
CA ALA A 71 11.14 7.63 -3.50
C ALA A 71 11.82 8.04 -4.80
N PHE A 72 12.69 7.20 -5.31
CA PHE A 72 13.33 7.42 -6.61
C PHE A 72 13.81 6.08 -7.16
N ALA A 73 14.06 6.06 -8.45
CA ALA A 73 14.22 4.80 -9.18
C ALA A 73 15.39 3.95 -8.70
N ASN A 74 16.48 4.55 -8.26
CA ASN A 74 17.66 3.81 -7.84
C ASN A 74 17.86 3.79 -6.33
N ASP A 75 16.76 3.93 -5.58
CA ASP A 75 16.79 3.84 -4.13
C ASP A 75 17.22 2.42 -3.73
N PRO A 76 18.34 2.27 -3.01
CA PRO A 76 18.81 0.95 -2.61
C PRO A 76 17.90 0.25 -1.60
N MET A 77 17.02 1.02 -0.95
CA MET A 77 16.11 0.46 0.04
C MET A 77 14.81 -0.01 -0.57
N LYS A 78 14.59 0.22 -1.84
CA LYS A 78 13.33 -0.17 -2.45
C LYS A 78 13.26 -1.69 -2.56
N THR A 79 12.08 -2.22 -2.29
CA THR A 79 11.82 -3.65 -2.38
C THR A 79 10.56 -3.85 -3.19
N GLU A 80 10.57 -4.86 -4.04
CA GLU A 80 9.39 -5.18 -4.83
C GLU A 80 8.70 -6.39 -4.22
N TYR A 81 7.37 -6.30 -4.12
CA TYR A 81 6.53 -7.31 -3.49
C TYR A 81 5.47 -7.80 -4.45
N VAL A 82 5.08 -9.05 -4.29
CA VAL A 82 3.81 -9.53 -4.83
C VAL A 82 2.76 -9.29 -3.76
N ALA A 83 1.65 -8.69 -4.16
CA ALA A 83 0.58 -8.34 -3.24
C ALA A 83 -0.76 -8.74 -3.81
N GLU A 84 -1.75 -8.80 -2.93
CA GLU A 84 -3.10 -9.16 -3.32
C GLU A 84 -4.07 -8.13 -2.75
N VAL A 85 -4.99 -7.67 -3.58
CA VAL A 85 -6.05 -6.76 -3.12
C VAL A 85 -7.01 -7.57 -2.26
N VAL A 86 -7.18 -7.15 -1.01
CA VAL A 86 -8.06 -7.86 -0.09
C VAL A 86 -9.34 -7.09 0.20
N ARG A 87 -9.37 -5.81 -0.11
CA ARG A 87 -10.57 -5.00 0.10
C ARG A 87 -10.50 -3.75 -0.76
N THR A 88 -11.64 -3.39 -1.33
CA THR A 88 -11.81 -2.09 -1.98
C THR A 88 -13.04 -1.44 -1.36
N GLU A 89 -13.03 -0.12 -1.28
CA GLU A 89 -14.18 0.60 -0.75
C GLU A 89 -14.35 1.90 -1.50
N GLN A 90 -15.60 2.23 -1.76
CA GLN A 90 -15.94 3.47 -2.42
C GLN A 90 -15.87 4.61 -1.41
N LEU A 91 -15.11 5.63 -1.74
CA LEU A 91 -14.99 6.82 -0.91
C LEU A 91 -15.71 7.97 -1.59
N ALA A 92 -15.74 9.13 -0.91
CA ALA A 92 -16.35 10.32 -1.50
C ALA A 92 -15.53 10.81 -2.68
N SER A 93 -16.17 11.55 -3.58
CA SER A 93 -15.49 12.23 -4.70
C SER A 93 -14.80 11.28 -5.68
N ASN A 94 -15.47 10.16 -5.96
CA ASN A 94 -14.96 9.17 -6.94
C ASN A 94 -13.62 8.58 -6.57
N ARG A 95 -13.34 8.53 -5.28
CA ARG A 95 -12.12 7.88 -4.80
C ARG A 95 -12.43 6.47 -4.35
N ILE A 96 -11.44 5.62 -4.53
CA ILE A 96 -11.50 4.22 -4.11
C ILE A 96 -10.39 4.00 -3.11
N GLY A 97 -10.71 3.37 -1.99
CA GLY A 97 -9.70 2.89 -1.06
C GLY A 97 -9.36 1.46 -1.39
N VAL A 98 -8.07 1.17 -1.46
CA VAL A 98 -7.57 -0.16 -1.82
C VAL A 98 -6.67 -0.65 -0.69
N ALA A 99 -7.04 -1.78 -0.11
CA ALA A 99 -6.23 -2.45 0.89
C ALA A 99 -5.60 -3.68 0.25
N VAL A 100 -4.30 -3.80 0.40
CA VAL A 100 -3.55 -4.92 -0.16
C VAL A 100 -2.80 -5.64 0.94
N ARG A 101 -2.61 -6.93 0.75
CA ARG A 101 -1.78 -7.76 1.60
C ARG A 101 -0.51 -8.10 0.86
N LEU A 102 0.64 -7.87 1.50
CA LEU A 102 1.92 -8.23 0.91
C LEU A 102 2.13 -9.72 1.10
N LEU A 103 2.40 -10.42 0.03
CA LEU A 103 2.53 -11.87 0.06
C LEU A 103 3.98 -12.32 0.17
N MET A 104 4.83 -11.75 -0.67
CA MET A 104 6.24 -12.11 -0.68
C MET A 104 7.04 -11.03 -1.38
N THR A 105 8.34 -11.00 -1.13
CA THR A 105 9.26 -10.17 -1.91
C THR A 105 9.67 -10.90 -3.17
N ILE A 106 9.97 -10.13 -4.17
CA ILE A 106 10.46 -10.68 -5.43
C ILE A 106 11.96 -10.78 -5.42
#